data_cb7953f0a59e45c92649fc5f935f9d35
#
_entry.id   cb7953f0a59e45c92649fc5f935f9d35
#
_cell.length_a   1.000
_cell.length_b   1.000
_cell.length_c   1.000
_cell.angle_alpha   90.00
_cell.angle_beta   90.00
_cell.angle_gamma   90.00
#
_symmetry.space_group_name_H-M   'P 1'
#
loop_
_entity.id
_entity.type
_entity.pdbx_description
1 polymer ?
#
loop_
_entity_poly.entity_id
_entity_poly.type
_entity_poly.pdbx_seq_one_letter_code
_entity_poly.pdbx_strand_id
1 'polypeptide(L)'
;MSDRVRTVDLRRALARRPSVPLAHLPTPLEPAPRLGHALGGISIYVKRDDVTGLALGGNKARQLEFLLGEAVDVGATAIITGAGVDSNHCRQLAAACARLGLRACLILRGECPARVEGNLLLDRIFGAECRFISTERFYAEFDDVASEWSNGLAMQGERPYVVNTLGRDTHSVAVAALGYVQGALELEEQFEALGWRPDVVYFCSGAAAQAGFVLAQKCLDLPYRLVGISASAFIPDKPAVMAQIATRAARLLDLDLTFRAEDITNEDGYIGAAYGALTPASVAALRLAARTEGLLLDPTYTAKALAGLVDHLRQGRIRPDERVLFLHTGGAPALFLSRNEALADAMKTIDDDGLS
;
A
#
# COMPACT_ATOMS: atom_id res chain seq x y z
N MET A 1 -6.45 23.56 -20.45
CA MET A 1 -5.77 22.43 -21.10
C MET A 1 -6.76 21.26 -21.09
N SER A 2 -6.89 20.48 -22.16
CA SER A 2 -7.78 19.30 -22.13
C SER A 2 -7.18 18.21 -21.25
N ASP A 3 -8.03 17.36 -20.64
CA ASP A 3 -7.61 16.25 -19.76
C ASP A 3 -6.61 15.33 -20.46
N ARG A 4 -6.78 15.10 -21.75
CA ARG A 4 -5.89 14.29 -22.57
C ARG A 4 -4.47 14.86 -22.68
N VAL A 5 -4.30 16.17 -22.72
CA VAL A 5 -2.98 16.83 -22.74
C VAL A 5 -2.29 16.67 -21.39
N ARG A 6 -3.02 16.89 -20.27
CA ARG A 6 -2.48 16.71 -18.91
C ARG A 6 -2.03 15.26 -18.65
N THR A 7 -2.80 14.28 -19.14
CA THR A 7 -2.46 12.85 -19.01
C THR A 7 -1.17 12.51 -19.77
N VAL A 8 -1.00 13.01 -21.01
CA VAL A 8 0.22 12.80 -21.79
C VAL A 8 1.43 13.44 -21.12
N ASP A 9 1.29 14.63 -20.56
CA ASP A 9 2.37 15.35 -19.92
C ASP A 9 2.80 14.64 -18.61
N LEU A 10 1.84 14.19 -17.80
CA LEU A 10 2.12 13.43 -16.57
C LEU A 10 2.82 12.08 -16.87
N ARG A 11 2.40 11.36 -17.93
CA ARG A 11 3.07 10.15 -18.39
C ARG A 11 4.52 10.40 -18.82
N ARG A 12 4.75 11.46 -19.57
CA ARG A 12 6.10 11.84 -19.99
C ARG A 12 6.98 12.20 -18.82
N ALA A 13 6.45 12.92 -17.82
CA ALA A 13 7.17 13.25 -16.60
C ALA A 13 7.55 11.98 -15.82
N LEU A 14 6.60 11.05 -15.67
CA LEU A 14 6.83 9.80 -14.98
C LEU A 14 7.82 8.88 -15.73
N ALA A 15 7.74 8.81 -17.05
CA ALA A 15 8.64 8.00 -17.87
C ALA A 15 10.11 8.46 -17.86
N ARG A 16 10.40 9.69 -17.40
CA ARG A 16 11.77 10.18 -17.16
C ARG A 16 12.37 9.68 -15.85
N ARG A 17 11.55 9.09 -14.98
CA ARG A 17 12.04 8.56 -13.71
C ARG A 17 12.55 7.14 -13.88
N PRO A 18 13.72 6.81 -13.30
CA PRO A 18 14.24 5.44 -13.31
C PRO A 18 13.19 4.48 -12.72
N SER A 19 12.96 3.36 -13.38
CA SER A 19 12.06 2.32 -12.90
C SER A 19 12.51 0.94 -13.39
N VAL A 20 12.13 -0.10 -12.66
CA VAL A 20 12.39 -1.51 -13.01
C VAL A 20 11.09 -2.30 -13.02
N PRO A 21 10.85 -3.19 -14.00
CA PRO A 21 9.59 -3.92 -14.10
C PRO A 21 9.52 -5.04 -13.04
N LEU A 22 8.67 -4.87 -12.04
CA LEU A 22 8.46 -5.83 -10.95
C LEU A 22 7.03 -6.36 -10.90
N ALA A 23 6.05 -5.51 -11.19
CA ALA A 23 4.64 -5.82 -11.12
C ALA A 23 4.10 -6.35 -12.46
N HIS A 24 3.09 -7.21 -12.38
CA HIS A 24 2.25 -7.56 -13.53
C HIS A 24 1.20 -6.46 -13.69
N LEU A 25 1.37 -5.60 -14.68
CA LEU A 25 0.51 -4.47 -14.98
C LEU A 25 -0.05 -4.55 -16.42
N PRO A 26 -1.26 -4.04 -16.65
CA PRO A 26 -2.19 -3.47 -15.67
C PRO A 26 -2.80 -4.53 -14.76
N THR A 27 -3.08 -4.19 -13.48
CA THR A 27 -3.84 -5.09 -12.62
C THR A 27 -5.33 -5.08 -13.01
N PRO A 28 -6.07 -6.18 -12.79
CA PRO A 28 -7.49 -6.24 -13.15
C PRO A 28 -8.32 -5.16 -12.43
N LEU A 29 -9.34 -4.67 -13.12
CA LEU A 29 -10.44 -3.87 -12.58
C LEU A 29 -11.72 -4.68 -12.79
N GLU A 30 -12.27 -5.22 -11.72
CA GLU A 30 -13.33 -6.22 -11.74
C GLU A 30 -14.61 -5.69 -11.07
N PRO A 31 -15.81 -5.94 -11.63
CA PRO A 31 -17.05 -5.70 -10.91
C PRO A 31 -17.19 -6.67 -9.73
N ALA A 32 -17.79 -6.20 -8.62
CA ALA A 32 -18.10 -7.00 -7.44
C ALA A 32 -19.61 -7.00 -7.16
N PRO A 33 -20.43 -7.63 -8.04
CA PRO A 33 -21.87 -7.49 -8.01
C PRO A 33 -22.52 -8.15 -6.79
N ARG A 34 -21.99 -9.26 -6.29
CA ARG A 34 -22.52 -9.95 -5.11
C ARG A 34 -22.22 -9.16 -3.83
N LEU A 35 -21.02 -8.55 -3.75
CA LEU A 35 -20.67 -7.64 -2.66
C LEU A 35 -21.59 -6.41 -2.70
N GLY A 36 -21.78 -5.82 -3.88
CA GLY A 36 -22.67 -4.68 -4.06
C GLY A 36 -24.11 -5.01 -3.67
N HIS A 37 -24.63 -6.18 -4.07
CA HIS A 37 -25.97 -6.65 -3.68
C HIS A 37 -26.11 -6.81 -2.17
N ALA A 38 -25.13 -7.45 -1.52
CA ALA A 38 -25.11 -7.64 -0.06
C ALA A 38 -25.04 -6.30 0.72
N LEU A 39 -24.59 -5.24 0.08
CA LEU A 39 -24.50 -3.88 0.61
C LEU A 39 -25.64 -2.96 0.16
N GLY A 40 -26.81 -3.54 -0.22
CA GLY A 40 -28.00 -2.76 -0.55
C GLY A 40 -28.14 -2.36 -2.02
N GLY A 41 -27.42 -3.03 -2.94
CA GLY A 41 -27.53 -2.84 -4.38
C GLY A 41 -26.60 -1.76 -4.96
N ILE A 42 -25.59 -1.34 -4.19
CA ILE A 42 -24.60 -0.35 -4.64
C ILE A 42 -23.65 -0.93 -5.72
N SER A 43 -23.24 -0.09 -6.66
CA SER A 43 -22.28 -0.48 -7.70
C SER A 43 -20.85 -0.47 -7.15
N ILE A 44 -20.23 -1.66 -6.99
CA ILE A 44 -18.86 -1.79 -6.48
C ILE A 44 -17.96 -2.45 -7.54
N TYR A 45 -16.77 -1.89 -7.69
CA TYR A 45 -15.68 -2.44 -8.47
C TYR A 45 -14.44 -2.61 -7.60
N VAL A 46 -13.59 -3.58 -7.92
CA VAL A 46 -12.37 -3.87 -7.18
C VAL A 46 -11.17 -3.72 -8.11
N LYS A 47 -10.24 -2.83 -7.76
CA LYS A 47 -8.91 -2.78 -8.37
C LYS A 47 -8.00 -3.77 -7.67
N ARG A 48 -7.47 -4.74 -8.40
CA ARG A 48 -6.82 -5.95 -7.90
C ARG A 48 -5.29 -5.78 -7.77
N ASP A 49 -4.84 -4.83 -6.95
CA ASP A 49 -3.40 -4.71 -6.68
C ASP A 49 -2.85 -5.83 -5.78
N ASP A 50 -3.71 -6.67 -5.22
CA ASP A 50 -3.33 -7.93 -4.57
C ASP A 50 -2.68 -8.93 -5.54
N VAL A 51 -2.95 -8.84 -6.85
CA VAL A 51 -2.39 -9.74 -7.87
C VAL A 51 -1.28 -9.11 -8.73
N THR A 52 -0.54 -8.15 -8.21
CA THR A 52 0.66 -7.60 -8.86
C THR A 52 1.78 -8.62 -9.11
N GLY A 53 1.65 -9.84 -8.62
CA GLY A 53 2.49 -11.00 -8.94
C GLY A 53 3.71 -11.18 -8.05
N LEU A 54 4.53 -10.14 -7.82
CA LEU A 54 5.77 -10.25 -7.05
C LEU A 54 5.53 -10.75 -5.62
N ALA A 55 6.07 -11.93 -5.28
CA ALA A 55 6.03 -12.49 -3.93
C ALA A 55 4.62 -12.46 -3.29
N LEU A 56 3.64 -13.08 -3.92
CA LEU A 56 2.24 -13.08 -3.53
C LEU A 56 1.52 -11.72 -3.70
N GLY A 57 2.06 -10.84 -4.53
CA GLY A 57 1.42 -9.58 -4.90
C GLY A 57 1.28 -8.55 -3.79
N GLY A 58 0.62 -7.47 -4.13
CA GLY A 58 0.33 -6.32 -3.26
C GLY A 58 0.90 -5.01 -3.79
N ASN A 59 0.41 -3.93 -3.23
CA ASN A 59 0.69 -2.56 -3.63
C ASN A 59 2.17 -2.13 -3.61
N LYS A 60 3.01 -2.84 -2.87
CA LYS A 60 4.42 -2.47 -2.72
C LYS A 60 5.22 -2.72 -3.99
N ALA A 61 4.79 -3.64 -4.85
CA ALA A 61 5.44 -3.87 -6.14
C ALA A 61 5.49 -2.59 -6.98
N ARG A 62 4.37 -1.84 -7.10
CA ARG A 62 4.33 -0.55 -7.82
C ARG A 62 5.30 0.48 -7.24
N GLN A 63 5.39 0.55 -5.92
CA GLN A 63 6.28 1.50 -5.23
C GLN A 63 7.75 1.13 -5.42
N LEU A 64 8.04 -0.17 -5.38
CA LEU A 64 9.39 -0.72 -5.52
C LEU A 64 9.92 -0.59 -6.95
N GLU A 65 9.06 -0.54 -7.97
CA GLU A 65 9.50 -0.27 -9.35
C GLU A 65 10.32 1.02 -9.44
N PHE A 66 9.86 2.09 -8.79
CA PHE A 66 10.58 3.38 -8.78
C PHE A 66 11.70 3.42 -7.77
N LEU A 67 11.48 2.90 -6.55
CA LEU A 67 12.51 2.88 -5.51
C LEU A 67 13.76 2.09 -5.93
N LEU A 68 13.57 0.91 -6.50
CA LEU A 68 14.68 0.10 -6.97
C LEU A 68 15.17 0.55 -8.35
N GLY A 69 14.34 1.24 -9.13
CA GLY A 69 14.76 1.93 -10.34
C GLY A 69 15.85 2.94 -10.03
N GLU A 70 15.65 3.83 -9.05
CA GLU A 70 16.70 4.79 -8.62
C GLU A 70 17.94 4.07 -8.07
N ALA A 71 17.76 3.04 -7.26
CA ALA A 71 18.89 2.30 -6.71
C ALA A 71 19.75 1.64 -7.80
N VAL A 72 19.11 1.03 -8.80
CA VAL A 72 19.80 0.40 -9.94
C VAL A 72 20.48 1.46 -10.81
N ASP A 73 19.84 2.59 -11.05
CA ASP A 73 20.37 3.70 -11.86
C ASP A 73 21.69 4.25 -11.29
N VAL A 74 21.81 4.32 -9.95
CA VAL A 74 23.06 4.70 -9.29
C VAL A 74 24.03 3.52 -9.07
N GLY A 75 23.70 2.34 -9.59
CA GLY A 75 24.54 1.15 -9.53
C GLY A 75 24.61 0.51 -8.15
N ALA A 76 23.57 0.61 -7.33
CA ALA A 76 23.52 -0.06 -6.03
C ALA A 76 23.65 -1.59 -6.18
N THR A 77 24.31 -2.22 -5.19
CA THR A 77 24.46 -3.69 -5.11
C THR A 77 23.77 -4.25 -3.87
N ALA A 78 23.46 -3.42 -2.90
CA ALA A 78 22.75 -3.78 -1.68
C ALA A 78 21.68 -2.73 -1.34
N ILE A 79 20.54 -3.19 -0.86
CA ILE A 79 19.42 -2.33 -0.46
C ILE A 79 19.18 -2.51 1.03
N ILE A 80 19.20 -1.39 1.77
CA ILE A 80 18.87 -1.37 3.20
C ILE A 80 17.50 -0.74 3.36
N THR A 81 16.59 -1.40 4.07
CA THR A 81 15.28 -0.83 4.42
C THR A 81 14.84 -1.32 5.79
N GLY A 82 13.74 -0.77 6.32
CA GLY A 82 13.20 -1.23 7.59
C GLY A 82 11.71 -1.07 7.74
N ALA A 83 11.13 -1.97 8.54
CA ALA A 83 9.73 -1.91 8.98
C ALA A 83 9.49 -2.92 10.12
N GLY A 84 8.22 -3.18 10.49
CA GLY A 84 7.88 -4.28 11.38
C GLY A 84 8.12 -5.66 10.77
N VAL A 85 8.26 -6.69 11.59
CA VAL A 85 8.52 -8.09 11.17
C VAL A 85 7.50 -8.66 10.18
N ASP A 86 6.27 -8.14 10.17
CA ASP A 86 5.18 -8.58 9.28
C ASP A 86 5.02 -7.67 8.07
N SER A 87 6.05 -6.95 7.68
CA SER A 87 5.96 -5.93 6.65
C SER A 87 5.81 -6.53 5.24
N ASN A 88 4.73 -6.15 4.55
CA ASN A 88 4.57 -6.44 3.14
C ASN A 88 5.59 -5.71 2.25
N HIS A 89 6.15 -4.58 2.76
CA HIS A 89 7.22 -3.86 2.07
C HIS A 89 8.52 -4.64 2.09
N CYS A 90 8.94 -5.12 3.27
CA CYS A 90 10.16 -5.92 3.43
C CYS A 90 10.10 -7.18 2.55
N ARG A 91 8.99 -7.94 2.61
CA ARG A 91 8.79 -9.13 1.78
C ARG A 91 8.96 -8.86 0.29
N GLN A 92 8.26 -7.86 -0.23
CA GLN A 92 8.32 -7.57 -1.66
C GLN A 92 9.66 -6.97 -2.06
N LEU A 93 10.30 -6.18 -1.18
CA LEU A 93 11.66 -5.69 -1.42
C LEU A 93 12.68 -6.84 -1.45
N ALA A 94 12.63 -7.77 -0.50
CA ALA A 94 13.51 -8.94 -0.50
C ALA A 94 13.37 -9.76 -1.79
N ALA A 95 12.12 -10.00 -2.23
CA ALA A 95 11.85 -10.68 -3.49
C ALA A 95 12.35 -9.91 -4.72
N ALA A 96 12.18 -8.59 -4.73
CA ALA A 96 12.65 -7.73 -5.80
C ALA A 96 14.19 -7.71 -5.87
N CYS A 97 14.86 -7.63 -4.72
CA CYS A 97 16.31 -7.73 -4.64
C CYS A 97 16.82 -9.09 -5.18
N ALA A 98 16.19 -10.19 -4.78
CA ALA A 98 16.54 -11.51 -5.30
C ALA A 98 16.37 -11.57 -6.83
N ARG A 99 15.30 -11.00 -7.38
CA ARG A 99 15.06 -10.95 -8.84
C ARG A 99 16.07 -10.07 -9.59
N LEU A 100 16.56 -8.99 -8.95
CA LEU A 100 17.48 -8.03 -9.55
C LEU A 100 18.95 -8.34 -9.27
N GLY A 101 19.27 -9.40 -8.51
CA GLY A 101 20.62 -9.74 -8.12
C GLY A 101 21.23 -8.80 -7.08
N LEU A 102 20.40 -8.17 -6.24
CA LEU A 102 20.79 -7.24 -5.19
C LEU A 102 20.76 -7.93 -3.83
N ARG A 103 21.63 -7.53 -2.89
CA ARG A 103 21.52 -7.93 -1.48
C ARG A 103 20.38 -7.19 -0.80
N ALA A 104 19.52 -7.92 -0.09
CA ALA A 104 18.45 -7.34 0.73
C ALA A 104 18.87 -7.32 2.20
N CYS A 105 18.91 -6.13 2.81
CA CYS A 105 19.29 -5.89 4.19
C CYS A 105 18.10 -5.26 4.93
N LEU A 106 17.49 -6.00 5.85
CA LEU A 106 16.26 -5.60 6.53
C LEU A 106 16.52 -5.25 7.99
N ILE A 107 16.19 -4.03 8.39
CA ILE A 107 16.17 -3.58 9.78
C ILE A 107 14.74 -3.75 10.29
N LEU A 108 14.50 -4.75 11.13
CA LEU A 108 13.18 -5.14 11.56
C LEU A 108 12.88 -4.64 12.96
N ARG A 109 11.70 -4.00 13.12
CA ARG A 109 11.21 -3.52 14.40
C ARG A 109 10.68 -4.67 15.25
N GLY A 110 11.20 -4.80 16.45
CA GLY A 110 10.91 -5.83 17.43
C GLY A 110 12.12 -6.74 17.65
N GLU A 111 11.93 -7.77 18.43
CA GLU A 111 12.91 -8.83 18.62
C GLU A 111 12.70 -9.94 17.58
N CYS A 112 13.73 -10.77 17.37
CA CYS A 112 13.59 -11.95 16.51
C CYS A 112 12.56 -12.90 17.16
N PRO A 113 11.41 -13.16 16.50
CA PRO A 113 10.40 -14.01 17.09
C PRO A 113 10.87 -15.46 17.15
N ALA A 114 10.44 -16.18 18.20
CA ALA A 114 10.75 -17.61 18.35
C ALA A 114 10.20 -18.46 17.17
N ARG A 115 9.06 -18.04 16.61
CA ARG A 115 8.46 -18.66 15.43
C ARG A 115 8.63 -17.74 14.22
N VAL A 116 9.29 -18.24 13.19
CA VAL A 116 9.47 -17.56 11.91
C VAL A 116 8.28 -17.94 11.01
N GLU A 117 7.41 -16.96 10.71
CA GLU A 117 6.19 -17.18 9.94
C GLU A 117 5.83 -15.94 9.10
N GLY A 118 4.81 -16.05 8.25
CA GLY A 118 4.31 -14.92 7.47
C GLY A 118 5.38 -14.25 6.60
N ASN A 119 5.43 -12.92 6.65
CA ASN A 119 6.37 -12.16 5.84
C ASN A 119 7.83 -12.39 6.24
N LEU A 120 8.14 -12.55 7.52
CA LEU A 120 9.51 -12.84 7.98
C LEU A 120 10.04 -14.17 7.43
N LEU A 121 9.18 -15.20 7.33
CA LEU A 121 9.56 -16.47 6.69
C LEU A 121 9.91 -16.23 5.21
N LEU A 122 9.11 -15.47 4.52
CA LEU A 122 9.33 -15.15 3.11
C LEU A 122 10.59 -14.29 2.91
N ASP A 123 10.85 -13.31 3.79
CA ASP A 123 12.09 -12.52 3.77
C ASP A 123 13.32 -13.42 3.81
N ARG A 124 13.32 -14.41 4.70
CA ARG A 124 14.44 -15.38 4.83
C ARG A 124 14.51 -16.33 3.64
N ILE A 125 13.39 -16.77 3.09
CA ILE A 125 13.36 -17.60 1.87
C ILE A 125 13.97 -16.84 0.68
N PHE A 126 13.74 -15.53 0.58
CA PHE A 126 14.36 -14.68 -0.45
C PHE A 126 15.83 -14.32 -0.16
N GLY A 127 16.39 -14.81 0.94
CA GLY A 127 17.80 -14.60 1.29
C GLY A 127 18.09 -13.24 1.93
N ALA A 128 17.09 -12.55 2.46
CA ALA A 128 17.30 -11.28 3.13
C ALA A 128 18.08 -11.43 4.44
N GLU A 129 19.07 -10.56 4.64
CA GLU A 129 19.76 -10.38 5.91
C GLU A 129 18.90 -9.52 6.85
N CYS A 130 18.67 -9.99 8.07
CA CYS A 130 17.79 -9.32 9.03
C CYS A 130 18.54 -8.90 10.28
N ARG A 131 18.43 -7.62 10.65
CA ARG A 131 18.81 -7.07 11.96
C ARG A 131 17.55 -6.63 12.68
N PHE A 132 17.53 -6.78 14.01
CA PHE A 132 16.36 -6.44 14.83
C PHE A 132 16.70 -5.29 15.77
N ILE A 133 15.76 -4.33 15.89
CA ILE A 133 15.82 -3.22 16.84
C ILE A 133 14.53 -3.25 17.66
N SER A 134 14.63 -3.14 19.00
CA SER A 134 13.45 -3.13 19.86
C SER A 134 12.45 -2.04 19.41
N THR A 135 11.17 -2.28 19.67
CA THR A 135 10.10 -1.39 19.21
C THR A 135 10.27 0.04 19.70
N GLU A 136 10.77 0.24 20.92
CA GLU A 136 10.97 1.53 21.57
C GLU A 136 12.08 2.34 20.90
N ARG A 137 13.12 1.66 20.43
CA ARG A 137 14.33 2.28 19.88
C ARG A 137 14.28 2.45 18.35
N PHE A 138 13.42 1.70 17.68
CA PHE A 138 13.42 1.55 16.22
C PHE A 138 13.42 2.89 15.47
N TYR A 139 12.49 3.78 15.79
CA TYR A 139 12.39 5.06 15.07
C TYR A 139 13.50 6.06 15.41
N ALA A 140 14.13 5.93 16.58
CA ALA A 140 15.23 6.77 16.99
C ALA A 140 16.57 6.30 16.39
N GLU A 141 16.75 5.00 16.22
CA GLU A 141 18.05 4.39 15.88
C GLU A 141 18.13 3.87 14.44
N PHE A 142 17.01 3.87 13.70
CA PHE A 142 16.98 3.33 12.35
C PHE A 142 18.07 3.93 11.45
N ASP A 143 18.21 5.25 11.44
CA ASP A 143 19.13 5.94 10.55
C ASP A 143 20.59 5.65 10.94
N ASP A 144 20.91 5.53 12.23
CA ASP A 144 22.24 5.18 12.73
C ASP A 144 22.59 3.74 12.35
N VAL A 145 21.69 2.79 12.58
CA VAL A 145 21.89 1.37 12.23
C VAL A 145 22.00 1.20 10.72
N ALA A 146 21.20 1.91 9.94
CA ALA A 146 21.28 1.87 8.49
C ALA A 146 22.63 2.43 7.99
N SER A 147 23.10 3.52 8.59
CA SER A 147 24.40 4.13 8.27
C SER A 147 25.57 3.20 8.65
N GLU A 148 25.55 2.60 9.84
CA GLU A 148 26.55 1.63 10.28
C GLU A 148 26.62 0.44 9.30
N TRP A 149 25.45 -0.13 8.97
CA TRP A 149 25.38 -1.25 8.04
C TRP A 149 25.85 -0.89 6.65
N SER A 150 25.45 0.30 6.18
CA SER A 150 25.91 0.88 4.89
C SER A 150 27.43 0.98 4.83
N ASN A 151 28.08 1.54 5.88
CA ASN A 151 29.52 1.63 5.95
C ASN A 151 30.20 0.27 5.95
N GLY A 152 29.66 -0.70 6.69
CA GLY A 152 30.18 -2.08 6.71
C GLY A 152 30.10 -2.77 5.35
N LEU A 153 29.01 -2.56 4.61
CA LEU A 153 28.85 -3.07 3.24
C LEU A 153 29.82 -2.40 2.27
N ALA A 154 29.99 -1.07 2.38
CA ALA A 154 30.92 -0.32 1.53
C ALA A 154 32.37 -0.79 1.72
N MET A 155 32.78 -1.11 2.96
CA MET A 155 34.10 -1.69 3.25
C MET A 155 34.30 -3.09 2.61
N GLN A 156 33.21 -3.79 2.29
CA GLN A 156 33.22 -5.07 1.58
C GLN A 156 33.19 -4.89 0.05
N GLY A 157 33.21 -3.66 -0.46
CA GLY A 157 33.15 -3.34 -1.89
C GLY A 157 31.73 -3.25 -2.46
N GLU A 158 30.69 -3.34 -1.61
CA GLU A 158 29.30 -3.13 -2.01
C GLU A 158 28.97 -1.65 -2.18
N ARG A 159 27.92 -1.37 -2.92
CA ARG A 159 27.31 -0.04 -3.06
C ARG A 159 25.91 -0.06 -2.44
N PRO A 160 25.80 0.20 -1.12
CA PRO A 160 24.52 0.18 -0.44
C PRO A 160 23.65 1.38 -0.81
N TYR A 161 22.34 1.16 -0.90
CA TYR A 161 21.31 2.18 -1.08
C TYR A 161 20.25 2.04 0.01
N VAL A 162 19.96 3.14 0.72
CA VAL A 162 18.99 3.12 1.83
C VAL A 162 17.62 3.57 1.33
N VAL A 163 16.64 2.67 1.48
CA VAL A 163 15.23 2.92 1.18
C VAL A 163 14.49 3.16 2.51
N ASN A 164 14.35 4.43 2.91
CA ASN A 164 13.64 4.81 4.13
C ASN A 164 12.18 5.17 3.83
N THR A 165 11.26 4.21 4.05
CA THR A 165 9.81 4.38 3.83
C THR A 165 9.00 4.39 5.14
N LEU A 166 9.60 4.82 6.26
CA LEU A 166 8.98 4.75 7.59
C LEU A 166 7.87 5.79 7.84
N GLY A 167 7.17 6.23 6.79
CA GLY A 167 6.00 7.10 6.90
C GLY A 167 6.31 8.56 7.26
N ARG A 168 7.54 9.00 7.05
CA ARG A 168 7.98 10.39 7.19
C ARG A 168 8.08 11.03 5.80
N ASP A 169 8.16 12.35 5.74
CA ASP A 169 8.48 13.06 4.49
C ASP A 169 9.95 12.83 4.12
N THR A 170 10.23 11.68 3.52
CA THR A 170 11.56 11.34 3.00
C THR A 170 11.56 11.31 1.48
N HIS A 171 12.75 11.39 0.88
CA HIS A 171 12.92 11.19 -0.57
C HIS A 171 12.32 9.82 -1.01
N SER A 172 12.65 8.75 -0.31
CA SER A 172 12.16 7.40 -0.65
C SER A 172 10.63 7.31 -0.63
N VAL A 173 9.94 7.98 0.31
CA VAL A 173 8.47 7.95 0.36
C VAL A 173 7.86 8.72 -0.80
N ALA A 174 8.49 9.84 -1.22
CA ALA A 174 8.04 10.60 -2.39
C ALA A 174 8.25 9.81 -3.70
N VAL A 175 9.39 9.11 -3.83
CA VAL A 175 9.64 8.19 -4.97
C VAL A 175 8.63 7.04 -4.97
N ALA A 176 8.35 6.43 -3.81
CA ALA A 176 7.33 5.39 -3.68
C ALA A 176 5.92 5.86 -4.11
N ALA A 177 5.59 7.15 -3.91
CA ALA A 177 4.32 7.71 -4.33
C ALA A 177 4.14 7.68 -5.86
N LEU A 178 5.23 7.73 -6.64
CA LEU A 178 5.19 7.65 -8.11
C LEU A 178 4.54 6.36 -8.62
N GLY A 179 4.68 5.25 -7.88
CA GLY A 179 3.99 4.00 -8.18
C GLY A 179 2.46 4.12 -8.17
N TYR A 180 1.91 5.07 -7.40
CA TYR A 180 0.48 5.34 -7.40
C TYR A 180 0.06 6.53 -8.27
N VAL A 181 0.99 7.36 -8.70
CA VAL A 181 0.78 8.23 -9.87
C VAL A 181 0.60 7.35 -11.13
N GLN A 182 1.45 6.33 -11.31
CA GLN A 182 1.32 5.33 -12.37
C GLN A 182 0.00 4.54 -12.26
N GLY A 183 -0.36 4.10 -11.02
CA GLY A 183 -1.61 3.38 -10.78
C GLY A 183 -2.86 4.20 -11.09
N ALA A 184 -2.85 5.52 -10.85
CA ALA A 184 -3.93 6.41 -11.24
C ALA A 184 -4.04 6.57 -12.77
N LEU A 185 -2.92 6.71 -13.47
CA LEU A 185 -2.89 6.75 -14.93
C LEU A 185 -3.42 5.45 -15.56
N GLU A 186 -3.07 4.31 -14.98
CA GLU A 186 -3.59 2.99 -15.39
C GLU A 186 -5.11 2.89 -15.17
N LEU A 187 -5.61 3.38 -14.02
CA LEU A 187 -7.04 3.42 -13.74
C LEU A 187 -7.80 4.30 -14.74
N GLU A 188 -7.27 5.47 -15.08
CA GLU A 188 -7.92 6.36 -16.06
C GLU A 188 -8.04 5.71 -17.45
N GLU A 189 -7.03 4.94 -17.89
CA GLU A 189 -7.14 4.14 -19.13
C GLU A 189 -8.24 3.08 -19.03
N GLN A 190 -8.31 2.40 -17.88
CA GLN A 190 -9.34 1.39 -17.68
C GLN A 190 -10.75 2.01 -17.61
N PHE A 191 -10.91 3.17 -16.97
CA PHE A 191 -12.18 3.89 -16.94
C PHE A 191 -12.59 4.43 -18.31
N GLU A 192 -11.62 4.94 -19.09
CA GLU A 192 -11.88 5.36 -20.48
C GLU A 192 -12.36 4.19 -21.34
N ALA A 193 -11.72 3.03 -21.21
CA ALA A 193 -12.13 1.82 -21.91
C ALA A 193 -13.53 1.29 -21.51
N LEU A 194 -13.92 1.49 -20.24
CA LEU A 194 -15.23 1.10 -19.70
C LEU A 194 -16.31 2.17 -19.95
N GLY A 195 -15.95 3.37 -20.36
CA GLY A 195 -16.87 4.48 -20.60
C GLY A 195 -17.50 5.09 -19.33
N TRP A 196 -16.90 4.86 -18.15
CA TRP A 196 -17.37 5.43 -16.87
C TRP A 196 -16.22 5.64 -15.90
N ARG A 197 -16.45 6.44 -14.86
CA ARG A 197 -15.55 6.64 -13.70
C ARG A 197 -16.29 6.38 -12.39
N PRO A 198 -15.59 6.01 -11.31
CA PRO A 198 -16.22 5.93 -9.99
C PRO A 198 -16.55 7.33 -9.45
N ASP A 199 -17.45 7.40 -8.48
CA ASP A 199 -17.72 8.61 -7.71
C ASP A 199 -16.80 8.69 -6.50
N VAL A 200 -16.36 7.54 -6.00
CA VAL A 200 -15.45 7.45 -4.85
C VAL A 200 -14.54 6.22 -4.91
N VAL A 201 -13.29 6.41 -4.48
CA VAL A 201 -12.26 5.37 -4.37
C VAL A 201 -11.92 5.16 -2.90
N TYR A 202 -12.09 3.93 -2.40
CA TYR A 202 -11.72 3.50 -1.06
C TYR A 202 -10.50 2.61 -1.08
N PHE A 203 -9.57 2.83 -0.16
CA PHE A 203 -8.37 1.98 -0.01
C PHE A 203 -7.77 2.07 1.38
N CYS A 204 -6.97 1.07 1.74
CA CYS A 204 -6.15 1.17 2.93
C CYS A 204 -5.00 2.14 2.66
N SER A 205 -4.95 3.21 3.43
CA SER A 205 -3.97 4.26 3.26
C SER A 205 -2.66 3.96 3.98
N GLY A 206 -1.62 3.66 3.18
CA GLY A 206 -0.25 3.94 3.56
C GLY A 206 0.18 5.29 2.95
N ALA A 207 1.04 6.05 3.60
CA ALA A 207 1.32 7.44 3.25
C ALA A 207 1.62 7.66 1.74
N ALA A 208 2.53 6.88 1.16
CA ALA A 208 2.95 7.02 -0.23
C ALA A 208 1.81 6.78 -1.25
N ALA A 209 0.98 5.74 -1.03
CA ALA A 209 -0.08 5.39 -1.98
C ALA A 209 -1.12 6.51 -2.10
N GLN A 210 -1.59 7.04 -0.99
CA GLN A 210 -2.56 8.12 -0.99
C GLN A 210 -1.96 9.41 -1.56
N ALA A 211 -0.72 9.75 -1.21
CA ALA A 211 -0.03 10.91 -1.74
C ALA A 211 0.09 10.86 -3.28
N GLY A 212 0.42 9.69 -3.84
CA GLY A 212 0.50 9.49 -5.29
C GLY A 212 -0.86 9.64 -5.99
N PHE A 213 -1.93 9.07 -5.41
CA PHE A 213 -3.28 9.24 -5.95
C PHE A 213 -3.75 10.69 -5.90
N VAL A 214 -3.55 11.39 -4.78
CA VAL A 214 -3.95 12.80 -4.63
C VAL A 214 -3.17 13.70 -5.58
N LEU A 215 -1.88 13.41 -5.81
CA LEU A 215 -1.09 14.12 -6.81
C LEU A 215 -1.69 13.93 -8.21
N ALA A 216 -1.94 12.69 -8.62
CA ALA A 216 -2.53 12.42 -9.92
C ALA A 216 -3.92 13.04 -10.06
N GLN A 217 -4.77 12.93 -9.03
CA GLN A 217 -6.10 13.53 -9.00
C GLN A 217 -6.05 15.03 -9.26
N LYS A 218 -5.22 15.77 -8.55
CA LYS A 218 -5.07 17.22 -8.71
C LYS A 218 -4.47 17.60 -10.06
N CYS A 219 -3.46 16.85 -10.52
CA CYS A 219 -2.79 17.08 -11.80
C CYS A 219 -3.76 16.88 -12.99
N LEU A 220 -4.58 15.85 -12.93
CA LEU A 220 -5.49 15.44 -13.99
C LEU A 220 -6.90 16.01 -13.84
N ASP A 221 -7.19 16.72 -12.73
CA ASP A 221 -8.51 17.26 -12.40
C ASP A 221 -9.61 16.17 -12.35
N LEU A 222 -9.29 15.05 -11.64
CA LEU A 222 -10.17 13.89 -11.58
C LEU A 222 -11.36 14.13 -10.64
N PRO A 223 -12.60 13.79 -11.06
CA PRO A 223 -13.81 14.21 -10.35
C PRO A 223 -14.16 13.36 -9.13
N TYR A 224 -13.57 12.17 -8.97
CA TYR A 224 -13.93 11.24 -7.91
C TYR A 224 -13.26 11.57 -6.58
N ARG A 225 -13.93 11.25 -5.50
CA ARG A 225 -13.39 11.40 -4.14
C ARG A 225 -12.40 10.27 -3.83
N LEU A 226 -11.31 10.58 -3.13
CA LEU A 226 -10.34 9.61 -2.62
C LEU A 226 -10.50 9.50 -1.10
N VAL A 227 -10.81 8.33 -0.59
CA VAL A 227 -10.98 8.07 0.84
C VAL A 227 -9.98 7.01 1.29
N GLY A 228 -8.98 7.43 2.05
CA GLY A 228 -8.01 6.55 2.66
C GLY A 228 -8.44 6.13 4.06
N ILE A 229 -8.41 4.83 4.33
CA ILE A 229 -8.66 4.28 5.67
C ILE A 229 -7.32 3.91 6.30
N SER A 230 -7.01 4.49 7.45
CA SER A 230 -5.78 4.23 8.18
C SER A 230 -5.78 2.86 8.84
N ALA A 231 -4.66 2.14 8.73
CA ALA A 231 -4.42 0.89 9.47
C ALA A 231 -3.57 1.09 10.73
N SER A 232 -2.99 2.28 10.93
CA SER A 232 -2.08 2.55 12.06
C SER A 232 -2.10 4.03 12.44
N ALA A 233 -1.72 4.30 13.68
CA ALA A 233 -1.53 5.64 14.24
C ALA A 233 -0.03 6.04 14.34
N PHE A 234 0.86 5.35 13.62
CA PHE A 234 2.32 5.61 13.71
C PHE A 234 2.76 6.99 13.19
N ILE A 235 1.96 7.60 12.32
CA ILE A 235 2.24 8.90 11.74
C ILE A 235 1.31 9.91 12.41
N PRO A 236 1.82 10.82 13.24
CA PRO A 236 1.05 11.97 13.71
C PRO A 236 0.67 12.86 12.55
N ASP A 237 -0.50 13.50 12.61
CA ASP A 237 -1.00 14.39 11.56
C ASP A 237 -0.78 13.83 10.14
N LYS A 238 -1.30 12.64 9.93
CA LYS A 238 -1.12 11.88 8.68
C LYS A 238 -1.50 12.69 7.43
N PRO A 239 -2.62 13.45 7.41
CA PRO A 239 -2.95 14.29 6.26
C PRO A 239 -1.86 15.31 5.91
N ALA A 240 -1.27 16.00 6.89
CA ALA A 240 -0.20 16.97 6.64
C ALA A 240 1.07 16.28 6.08
N VAL A 241 1.44 15.13 6.65
CA VAL A 241 2.60 14.34 6.15
C VAL A 241 2.36 13.87 4.71
N MET A 242 1.17 13.39 4.39
CA MET A 242 0.83 12.96 3.02
C MET A 242 0.85 14.13 2.03
N ALA A 243 0.38 15.30 2.43
CA ALA A 243 0.44 16.51 1.62
C ALA A 243 1.89 16.94 1.31
N GLN A 244 2.80 16.83 2.30
CA GLN A 244 4.23 17.06 2.09
C GLN A 244 4.83 16.05 1.10
N ILE A 245 4.49 14.76 1.25
CA ILE A 245 4.92 13.71 0.33
C ILE A 245 4.41 13.98 -1.10
N ALA A 246 3.14 14.33 -1.28
CA ALA A 246 2.56 14.65 -2.57
C ALA A 246 3.25 15.87 -3.21
N THR A 247 3.53 16.91 -2.43
CA THR A 247 4.27 18.10 -2.87
C THR A 247 5.71 17.75 -3.30
N ARG A 248 6.39 16.90 -2.55
CA ARG A 248 7.73 16.43 -2.92
C ARG A 248 7.70 15.55 -4.16
N ALA A 249 6.73 14.65 -4.28
CA ALA A 249 6.54 13.81 -5.47
C ALA A 249 6.21 14.64 -6.72
N ALA A 250 5.43 15.72 -6.59
CA ALA A 250 5.17 16.65 -7.68
C ALA A 250 6.48 17.30 -8.19
N ARG A 251 7.35 17.72 -7.27
CA ARG A 251 8.67 18.27 -7.63
C ARG A 251 9.57 17.27 -8.35
N LEU A 252 9.50 15.98 -7.98
CA LEU A 252 10.23 14.92 -8.69
C LEU A 252 9.77 14.77 -10.15
N LEU A 253 8.55 15.20 -10.46
CA LEU A 253 7.97 15.18 -11.80
C LEU A 253 8.02 16.55 -12.50
N ASP A 254 8.76 17.52 -11.97
CA ASP A 254 8.85 18.89 -12.46
C ASP A 254 7.46 19.60 -12.55
N LEU A 255 6.54 19.24 -11.63
CA LEU A 255 5.22 19.83 -11.55
C LEU A 255 5.18 20.92 -10.46
N ASP A 256 4.69 22.11 -10.81
CA ASP A 256 4.46 23.19 -9.86
C ASP A 256 3.13 23.01 -9.14
N LEU A 257 3.05 21.97 -8.30
CA LEU A 257 1.89 21.63 -7.49
C LEU A 257 2.28 21.54 -6.02
N THR A 258 1.46 22.15 -5.17
CA THR A 258 1.57 22.05 -3.72
C THR A 258 0.28 21.50 -3.13
N PHE A 259 0.40 20.79 -2.02
CA PHE A 259 -0.70 20.14 -1.33
C PHE A 259 -0.76 20.57 0.13
N ARG A 260 -1.96 20.58 0.70
CA ARG A 260 -2.25 20.87 2.10
C ARG A 260 -3.00 19.71 2.73
N ALA A 261 -3.09 19.67 4.05
CA ALA A 261 -3.79 18.64 4.78
C ALA A 261 -5.26 18.48 4.33
N GLU A 262 -5.91 19.59 3.96
CA GLU A 262 -7.30 19.63 3.49
C GLU A 262 -7.50 18.93 2.14
N ASP A 263 -6.45 18.73 1.36
CA ASP A 263 -6.49 17.96 0.10
C ASP A 263 -6.55 16.44 0.36
N ILE A 264 -6.41 15.99 1.63
CA ILE A 264 -6.27 14.59 2.01
C ILE A 264 -7.46 14.15 2.86
N THR A 265 -8.33 13.30 2.32
CA THR A 265 -9.36 12.63 3.12
C THR A 265 -8.82 11.32 3.64
N ASN A 266 -8.50 11.27 4.94
CA ASN A 266 -7.97 10.08 5.62
C ASN A 266 -8.68 9.84 6.94
N GLU A 267 -9.22 8.62 7.11
CA GLU A 267 -10.04 8.22 8.25
C GLU A 267 -9.24 7.27 9.15
N ASP A 268 -9.13 7.55 10.44
CA ASP A 268 -8.38 6.76 11.42
C ASP A 268 -9.26 5.98 12.42
N GLY A 269 -10.56 6.18 12.39
CA GLY A 269 -11.53 5.52 13.27
C GLY A 269 -11.60 3.98 13.17
N TYR A 270 -10.91 3.38 12.19
CA TYR A 270 -10.96 1.93 11.91
C TYR A 270 -9.69 1.18 12.33
N ILE A 271 -8.74 1.83 12.97
CA ILE A 271 -7.46 1.22 13.40
C ILE A 271 -7.68 0.10 14.43
N GLY A 272 -8.64 0.28 15.34
CA GLY A 272 -8.84 -0.60 16.50
C GLY A 272 -7.86 -0.29 17.64
N ALA A 273 -7.68 -1.25 18.54
CA ALA A 273 -6.85 -1.05 19.74
C ALA A 273 -5.36 -0.84 19.46
N ALA A 274 -4.86 -1.42 18.36
CA ALA A 274 -3.45 -1.32 17.93
C ALA A 274 -3.30 -1.67 16.46
N TYR A 275 -2.11 -1.40 15.92
CA TYR A 275 -1.73 -1.89 14.58
C TYR A 275 -1.83 -3.43 14.51
N GLY A 276 -2.52 -3.93 13.48
CA GLY A 276 -2.76 -5.36 13.29
C GLY A 276 -3.84 -5.96 14.18
N ALA A 277 -4.41 -5.21 15.15
CA ALA A 277 -5.52 -5.69 15.97
C ALA A 277 -6.78 -5.93 15.13
N LEU A 278 -7.41 -7.08 15.35
CA LEU A 278 -8.72 -7.41 14.79
C LEU A 278 -9.80 -6.54 15.42
N THR A 279 -10.77 -6.15 14.62
CA THR A 279 -12.02 -5.54 15.10
C THR A 279 -13.20 -6.36 14.60
N PRO A 280 -14.35 -6.38 15.30
CA PRO A 280 -15.55 -7.07 14.81
C PRO A 280 -15.92 -6.62 13.39
N ALA A 281 -15.81 -5.32 13.09
CA ALA A 281 -16.09 -4.76 11.77
C ALA A 281 -15.11 -5.27 10.71
N SER A 282 -13.79 -5.37 11.00
CA SER A 282 -12.82 -5.89 10.05
C SER A 282 -12.99 -7.39 9.78
N VAL A 283 -13.36 -8.17 10.80
CA VAL A 283 -13.67 -9.60 10.63
C VAL A 283 -14.93 -9.79 9.78
N ALA A 284 -15.99 -9.01 10.01
CA ALA A 284 -17.21 -9.04 9.21
C ALA A 284 -16.93 -8.64 7.76
N ALA A 285 -16.14 -7.59 7.51
CA ALA A 285 -15.76 -7.15 6.17
C ALA A 285 -14.93 -8.22 5.42
N LEU A 286 -13.98 -8.88 6.10
CA LEU A 286 -13.20 -9.97 5.54
C LEU A 286 -14.10 -11.13 5.11
N ARG A 287 -15.01 -11.57 5.99
CA ARG A 287 -15.98 -12.61 5.69
C ARG A 287 -16.88 -12.24 4.50
N LEU A 288 -17.39 -11.01 4.50
CA LEU A 288 -18.26 -10.50 3.45
C LEU A 288 -17.57 -10.58 2.09
N ALA A 289 -16.37 -10.02 1.94
CA ALA A 289 -15.62 -10.06 0.69
C ALA A 289 -15.33 -11.51 0.23
N ALA A 290 -14.93 -12.38 1.15
CA ALA A 290 -14.63 -13.78 0.83
C ALA A 290 -15.87 -14.56 0.38
N ARG A 291 -17.01 -14.39 1.07
CA ARG A 291 -18.24 -15.15 0.77
C ARG A 291 -18.99 -14.64 -0.45
N THR A 292 -18.83 -13.37 -0.79
CA THR A 292 -19.52 -12.78 -1.95
C THR A 292 -18.69 -12.88 -3.22
N GLU A 293 -17.40 -12.56 -3.17
CA GLU A 293 -16.55 -12.45 -4.37
C GLU A 293 -15.32 -13.36 -4.37
N GLY A 294 -15.12 -14.19 -3.33
CA GLY A 294 -13.91 -15.01 -3.19
C GLY A 294 -12.64 -14.18 -2.94
N LEU A 295 -12.78 -12.94 -2.48
CA LEU A 295 -11.65 -12.05 -2.23
C LEU A 295 -11.05 -12.29 -0.85
N LEU A 296 -9.75 -12.53 -0.77
CA LEU A 296 -9.02 -12.72 0.49
C LEU A 296 -8.41 -11.40 0.96
N LEU A 297 -9.15 -10.67 1.79
CA LEU A 297 -8.65 -9.48 2.46
C LEU A 297 -7.70 -9.87 3.60
N ASP A 298 -6.72 -9.00 3.90
CA ASP A 298 -5.88 -9.17 5.09
C ASP A 298 -6.50 -8.48 6.31
N PRO A 299 -6.26 -8.98 7.53
CA PRO A 299 -6.86 -8.42 8.74
C PRO A 299 -6.26 -7.07 9.18
N THR A 300 -5.04 -6.75 8.71
CA THR A 300 -4.31 -5.54 9.13
C THR A 300 -4.73 -4.31 8.35
N TYR A 301 -4.92 -4.44 7.03
CA TYR A 301 -5.09 -3.33 6.10
C TYR A 301 -6.43 -3.36 5.36
N THR A 302 -6.59 -4.32 4.45
CA THR A 302 -7.69 -4.30 3.48
C THR A 302 -9.05 -4.59 4.10
N ALA A 303 -9.12 -5.43 5.13
CA ALA A 303 -10.37 -5.66 5.86
C ALA A 303 -10.84 -4.41 6.63
N LYS A 304 -9.89 -3.60 7.16
CA LYS A 304 -10.23 -2.33 7.79
C LYS A 304 -10.72 -1.29 6.79
N ALA A 305 -10.10 -1.28 5.60
CA ALA A 305 -10.54 -0.39 4.51
C ALA A 305 -11.97 -0.72 4.05
N LEU A 306 -12.28 -2.01 3.87
CA LEU A 306 -13.64 -2.41 3.54
C LEU A 306 -14.62 -2.16 4.69
N ALA A 307 -14.21 -2.35 5.95
CA ALA A 307 -15.05 -2.01 7.11
C ALA A 307 -15.40 -0.52 7.13
N GLY A 308 -14.45 0.36 6.82
CA GLY A 308 -14.69 1.80 6.69
C GLY A 308 -15.65 2.14 5.56
N LEU A 309 -15.52 1.48 4.40
CA LEU A 309 -16.45 1.63 3.28
C LEU A 309 -17.88 1.23 3.69
N VAL A 310 -18.03 0.06 4.33
CA VAL A 310 -19.34 -0.45 4.79
C VAL A 310 -19.99 0.49 5.82
N ASP A 311 -19.18 1.02 6.74
CA ASP A 311 -19.67 1.96 7.74
C ASP A 311 -20.10 3.30 7.12
N HIS A 312 -19.30 3.84 6.20
CA HIS A 312 -19.65 5.08 5.48
C HIS A 312 -20.91 4.93 4.63
N LEU A 313 -21.15 3.73 4.08
CA LEU A 313 -22.41 3.44 3.38
C LEU A 313 -23.59 3.46 4.35
N ARG A 314 -23.46 2.83 5.54
CA ARG A 314 -24.50 2.83 6.59
C ARG A 314 -24.78 4.22 7.12
N GLN A 315 -23.78 5.09 7.18
CA GLN A 315 -23.89 6.49 7.58
C GLN A 315 -24.47 7.40 6.49
N GLY A 316 -24.74 6.88 5.28
CA GLY A 316 -25.23 7.68 4.15
C GLY A 316 -24.17 8.61 3.54
N ARG A 317 -22.87 8.40 3.83
CA ARG A 317 -21.77 9.16 3.23
C ARG A 317 -21.45 8.71 1.79
N ILE A 318 -21.99 7.57 1.40
CA ILE A 318 -22.00 7.04 0.03
C ILE A 318 -23.48 6.93 -0.37
N ARG A 319 -23.87 7.56 -1.47
CA ARG A 319 -25.24 7.50 -1.97
C ARG A 319 -25.50 6.18 -2.71
N PRO A 320 -26.74 5.69 -2.76
CA PRO A 320 -27.07 4.42 -3.44
C PRO A 320 -26.79 4.42 -4.95
N ASP A 321 -26.77 5.59 -5.59
CA ASP A 321 -26.51 5.78 -7.03
C ASP A 321 -25.01 5.93 -7.36
N GLU A 322 -24.14 6.06 -6.35
CA GLU A 322 -22.70 6.21 -6.55
C GLU A 322 -22.03 4.88 -6.91
N ARG A 323 -21.04 4.98 -7.80
CA ARG A 323 -20.11 3.88 -8.11
C ARG A 323 -18.90 3.95 -7.21
N VAL A 324 -18.62 2.85 -6.53
CA VAL A 324 -17.51 2.74 -5.59
C VAL A 324 -16.41 1.89 -6.21
N LEU A 325 -15.19 2.39 -6.18
CA LEU A 325 -14.00 1.60 -6.42
C LEU A 325 -13.33 1.25 -5.09
N PHE A 326 -13.14 -0.03 -4.83
CA PHE A 326 -12.32 -0.54 -3.74
C PHE A 326 -10.96 -0.99 -4.27
N LEU A 327 -9.87 -0.38 -3.79
CA LEU A 327 -8.52 -0.81 -4.13
C LEU A 327 -8.06 -1.91 -3.15
N HIS A 328 -7.97 -3.13 -3.65
CA HIS A 328 -7.45 -4.27 -2.88
C HIS A 328 -5.92 -4.28 -2.94
N THR A 329 -5.28 -3.79 -1.89
CA THR A 329 -3.81 -3.59 -1.82
C THR A 329 -3.00 -4.83 -1.46
N GLY A 330 -3.64 -5.99 -1.30
CA GLY A 330 -2.98 -7.26 -0.92
C GLY A 330 -2.85 -7.46 0.58
N GLY A 331 -1.83 -8.21 1.01
CA GLY A 331 -1.57 -8.48 2.44
C GLY A 331 -1.87 -9.91 2.89
N ALA A 332 -2.23 -10.81 1.99
CA ALA A 332 -2.65 -12.18 2.28
C ALA A 332 -1.74 -12.98 3.24
N PRO A 333 -0.39 -12.85 3.25
CA PRO A 333 0.45 -13.58 4.22
C PRO A 333 0.09 -13.32 5.68
N ALA A 334 -0.51 -12.16 6.00
CA ALA A 334 -0.96 -11.86 7.37
C ALA A 334 -2.09 -12.77 7.86
N LEU A 335 -2.86 -13.41 6.97
CA LEU A 335 -3.89 -14.38 7.34
C LEU A 335 -3.36 -15.61 8.07
N PHE A 336 -2.11 -15.98 7.81
CA PHE A 336 -1.49 -17.20 8.29
C PHE A 336 -0.56 -16.98 9.51
N LEU A 337 -0.63 -15.81 10.13
CA LEU A 337 0.12 -15.51 11.35
C LEU A 337 -0.54 -16.12 12.56
N SER A 338 0.25 -16.76 13.45
CA SER A 338 -0.25 -17.37 14.70
C SER A 338 -0.97 -16.37 15.61
N ARG A 339 -0.58 -15.10 15.60
CA ARG A 339 -1.30 -14.04 16.35
C ARG A 339 -2.75 -13.81 15.89
N ASN A 340 -3.13 -14.34 14.73
CA ASN A 340 -4.50 -14.27 14.20
C ASN A 340 -5.33 -15.52 14.56
N GLU A 341 -4.96 -16.30 15.59
CA GLU A 341 -5.77 -17.40 16.10
C GLU A 341 -7.21 -16.95 16.45
N ALA A 342 -7.38 -15.73 16.95
CA ALA A 342 -8.71 -15.14 17.19
C ALA A 342 -9.54 -15.01 15.87
N LEU A 343 -8.90 -14.86 14.72
CA LEU A 343 -9.58 -14.90 13.44
C LEU A 343 -10.07 -16.33 13.12
N ALA A 344 -9.23 -17.34 13.38
CA ALA A 344 -9.62 -18.75 13.21
C ALA A 344 -10.76 -19.12 14.17
N ASP A 345 -10.71 -18.64 15.43
CA ASP A 345 -11.80 -18.85 16.38
C ASP A 345 -13.09 -18.15 15.95
N ALA A 346 -12.99 -16.93 15.42
CA ALA A 346 -14.14 -16.24 14.84
C ALA A 346 -14.74 -16.97 13.64
N MET A 347 -13.99 -17.83 12.95
CA MET A 347 -14.50 -18.65 11.84
C MET A 347 -15.18 -19.95 12.29
N LYS A 348 -15.04 -20.37 13.56
CA LYS A 348 -15.72 -21.57 14.10
C LYS A 348 -17.24 -21.35 14.28
N THR A 349 -17.68 -20.11 14.46
CA THR A 349 -19.10 -19.74 14.67
C THR A 349 -19.82 -19.46 13.34
N ILE A 350 -19.54 -20.24 12.32
CA ILE A 350 -19.97 -19.97 10.92
C ILE A 350 -21.49 -20.16 10.70
N ASP A 351 -22.19 -20.89 11.55
CA ASP A 351 -23.55 -21.38 11.26
C ASP A 351 -24.69 -20.42 11.65
N ASP A 352 -24.42 -19.27 12.32
CA ASP A 352 -25.48 -18.42 12.87
C ASP A 352 -25.63 -17.01 12.27
N ASP A 353 -24.77 -16.58 11.36
CA ASP A 353 -24.92 -15.25 10.75
C ASP A 353 -25.88 -15.32 9.56
N GLY A 354 -27.17 -15.17 9.84
CA GLY A 354 -28.26 -15.12 8.86
C GLY A 354 -27.99 -14.19 7.67
N LEU A 355 -27.36 -14.74 6.65
CA LEU A 355 -27.44 -14.30 5.27
C LEU A 355 -28.55 -15.11 4.59
N SER A 356 -29.80 -14.91 5.00
CA SER A 356 -30.99 -15.33 4.27
C SER A 356 -31.63 -14.15 3.57
#